data_2c69385e02d5faf1148d1f09d674094f
#
_entry.id   2c69385e02d5faf1148d1f09d674094f
#
_cell.length_a   1.000
_cell.length_b   1.000
_cell.length_c   1.000
_cell.angle_alpha   90.00
_cell.angle_beta   90.00
_cell.angle_gamma   90.00
#
_symmetry.space_group_name_H-M   'P 1'
#
loop_
_entity.id
_entity.type
_entity.pdbx_description
1 polymer ?
#
loop_
_entity_poly.entity_id
_entity_poly.type
_entity_poly.pdbx_seq_one_letter_code
_entity_poly.pdbx_strand_id
1 'polypeptide(L)'
;MKKIILDTSILRSLSLSKSAEVEALNKLIKYEHVEVYLPYIIYNEYITHLRDEFNQSVIILNREVRKLNKYLYKSRSIKDEFLKAVDQINFDEINEFNYWIDKYQIQVATNLDLDPTVVLTDYFNGKLPYRSLKCREDIPDSFIHHEIMKYSEQTKEEIIFICHDKKLIKSFENTRIS
;
A
#
# COMPACT_ATOMS: atom_id res chain seq x y z
N MET A 1 7.82 12.74 -19.30
CA MET A 1 8.22 12.71 -17.86
C MET A 1 8.18 11.26 -17.42
N LYS A 2 9.10 10.82 -16.53
CA LYS A 2 9.07 9.41 -16.08
C LYS A 2 7.95 9.21 -15.08
N LYS A 3 7.25 8.09 -15.18
CA LYS A 3 6.22 7.68 -14.22
C LYS A 3 6.83 6.72 -13.19
N ILE A 4 6.58 6.96 -11.91
CA ILE A 4 7.00 6.07 -10.83
C ILE A 4 5.75 5.40 -10.24
N ILE A 5 5.82 4.08 -10.07
CA ILE A 5 4.82 3.31 -9.34
C ILE A 5 5.52 2.68 -8.13
N LEU A 6 4.97 2.91 -6.95
CA LEU A 6 5.46 2.33 -5.70
C LEU A 6 4.55 1.18 -5.31
N ASP A 7 5.12 0.00 -5.17
CA ASP A 7 4.40 -1.17 -4.66
C ASP A 7 4.02 -1.01 -3.18
N THR A 8 3.00 -1.74 -2.74
CA THR A 8 2.56 -1.77 -1.33
C THR A 8 3.71 -2.10 -0.38
N SER A 9 4.63 -3.00 -0.76
CA SER A 9 5.80 -3.38 0.04
C SER A 9 6.75 -2.20 0.27
N ILE A 10 6.87 -1.30 -0.69
CA ILE A 10 7.68 -0.08 -0.59
C ILE A 10 6.95 0.94 0.29
N LEU A 11 5.67 1.20 0.03
CA LEU A 11 4.87 2.14 0.84
C LEU A 11 4.90 1.77 2.33
N ARG A 12 4.82 0.48 2.66
CA ARG A 12 4.90 -0.03 4.03
C ARG A 12 6.27 0.15 4.68
N SER A 13 7.34 0.16 3.90
CA SER A 13 8.71 0.35 4.40
C SER A 13 9.08 1.81 4.62
N LEU A 14 8.32 2.74 4.05
CA LEU A 14 8.59 4.17 4.08
C LEU A 14 7.79 4.86 5.19
N SER A 15 8.43 5.77 5.90
CA SER A 15 7.72 6.75 6.73
C SER A 15 7.51 8.02 5.91
N LEU A 16 6.27 8.34 5.58
CA LEU A 16 5.93 9.48 4.71
C LEU A 16 6.41 10.82 5.26
N SER A 17 6.49 10.94 6.59
CA SER A 17 6.90 12.18 7.26
C SER A 17 8.38 12.25 7.62
N LYS A 18 9.12 11.12 7.61
CA LYS A 18 10.45 11.06 8.22
C LYS A 18 11.54 10.41 7.36
N SER A 19 11.20 9.70 6.27
CA SER A 19 12.22 9.01 5.50
C SER A 19 12.92 9.93 4.49
N ALA A 20 14.23 9.77 4.36
CA ALA A 20 15.04 10.53 3.40
C ALA A 20 14.67 10.19 1.95
N GLU A 21 14.25 8.95 1.72
CA GLU A 21 13.80 8.47 0.41
C GLU A 21 12.53 9.20 -0.04
N VAL A 22 11.56 9.36 0.87
CA VAL A 22 10.34 10.13 0.57
C VAL A 22 10.66 11.60 0.34
N GLU A 23 11.58 12.18 1.12
CA GLU A 23 12.01 13.56 0.90
C GLU A 23 12.66 13.74 -0.49
N ALA A 24 13.51 12.79 -0.91
CA ALA A 24 14.11 12.80 -2.24
C ALA A 24 13.06 12.66 -3.34
N LEU A 25 12.12 11.72 -3.19
CA LEU A 25 11.01 11.56 -4.14
C LEU A 25 10.17 12.84 -4.23
N ASN A 26 9.81 13.43 -3.10
CA ASN A 26 9.06 14.69 -3.05
C ASN A 26 9.76 15.85 -3.77
N LYS A 27 11.10 15.92 -3.68
CA LYS A 27 11.88 16.88 -4.45
C LYS A 27 11.81 16.61 -5.96
N LEU A 28 11.93 15.34 -6.38
CA LEU A 28 11.82 14.96 -7.79
C LEU A 28 10.45 15.30 -8.37
N ILE A 29 9.37 15.07 -7.62
CA ILE A 29 8.01 15.43 -8.02
C ILE A 29 7.89 16.96 -8.13
N LYS A 30 8.33 17.68 -7.09
CA LYS A 30 8.25 19.16 -7.04
C LYS A 30 8.97 19.84 -8.20
N TYR A 31 10.08 19.26 -8.67
CA TYR A 31 10.84 19.78 -9.81
C TYR A 31 10.41 19.15 -11.15
N GLU A 32 9.26 18.49 -11.19
CA GLU A 32 8.67 17.92 -12.41
C GLU A 32 9.58 16.91 -13.15
N HIS A 33 10.48 16.26 -12.41
CA HIS A 33 11.33 15.20 -12.98
C HIS A 33 10.58 13.89 -13.11
N VAL A 34 9.66 13.64 -12.19
CA VAL A 34 8.86 12.42 -12.13
C VAL A 34 7.41 12.72 -11.71
N GLU A 35 6.51 11.85 -12.11
CA GLU A 35 5.15 11.78 -11.59
C GLU A 35 4.95 10.42 -10.90
N VAL A 36 4.19 10.41 -9.82
CA VAL A 36 3.83 9.15 -9.13
C VAL A 36 2.41 8.76 -9.51
N TYR A 37 2.23 7.50 -9.85
CA TYR A 37 0.94 6.89 -10.10
C TYR A 37 0.74 5.72 -9.14
N LEU A 38 -0.42 5.65 -8.51
CA LEU A 38 -0.83 4.57 -7.64
C LEU A 38 -1.96 3.78 -8.28
N PRO A 39 -1.71 2.56 -8.76
CA PRO A 39 -2.73 1.61 -9.20
C PRO A 39 -3.81 1.39 -8.15
N TYR A 40 -5.03 1.09 -8.59
CA TYR A 40 -6.18 0.88 -7.72
C TYR A 40 -5.93 -0.17 -6.64
N ILE A 41 -5.34 -1.30 -7.01
CA ILE A 41 -5.06 -2.38 -6.06
C ILE A 41 -4.02 -1.92 -5.02
N ILE A 42 -2.92 -1.32 -5.44
CA ILE A 42 -1.85 -0.86 -4.52
C ILE A 42 -2.39 0.16 -3.51
N TYR A 43 -3.18 1.14 -3.97
CA TYR A 43 -3.78 2.13 -3.08
C TYR A 43 -4.67 1.46 -2.02
N ASN A 44 -5.59 0.58 -2.45
CA ASN A 44 -6.54 -0.05 -1.54
C ASN A 44 -5.86 -1.07 -0.60
N GLU A 45 -4.86 -1.80 -1.06
CA GLU A 45 -4.06 -2.68 -0.20
C GLU A 45 -3.35 -1.88 0.89
N TYR A 46 -2.72 -0.76 0.54
CA TYR A 46 -2.01 0.06 1.51
C TYR A 46 -2.97 0.65 2.55
N ILE A 47 -4.11 1.21 2.14
CA ILE A 47 -5.15 1.70 3.06
C ILE A 47 -5.68 0.58 3.98
N THR A 48 -5.91 -0.61 3.43
CA THR A 48 -6.37 -1.76 4.21
C THR A 48 -5.30 -2.19 5.22
N HIS A 49 -4.05 -2.23 4.80
CA HIS A 49 -2.92 -2.56 5.67
C HIS A 49 -2.80 -1.59 6.84
N LEU A 50 -2.86 -0.27 6.60
CA LEU A 50 -2.81 0.74 7.66
C LEU A 50 -3.94 0.54 8.68
N ARG A 51 -5.17 0.26 8.21
CA ARG A 51 -6.31 -0.04 9.09
C ARG A 51 -6.09 -1.30 9.92
N ASP A 52 -5.57 -2.34 9.32
CA ASP A 52 -5.30 -3.61 10.01
C ASP A 52 -4.21 -3.45 11.06
N GLU A 53 -3.13 -2.74 10.77
CA GLU A 53 -2.06 -2.45 11.74
C GLU A 53 -2.59 -1.65 12.93
N PHE A 54 -3.40 -0.63 12.69
CA PHE A 54 -4.05 0.13 13.74
C PHE A 54 -4.94 -0.75 14.60
N ASN A 55 -5.83 -1.55 13.99
CA ASN A 55 -6.73 -2.44 14.70
C ASN A 55 -5.96 -3.47 15.55
N GLN A 56 -4.89 -4.05 15.02
CA GLN A 56 -4.03 -4.98 15.76
C GLN A 56 -3.35 -4.29 16.95
N SER A 57 -2.88 -3.06 16.77
CA SER A 57 -2.28 -2.25 17.83
C SER A 57 -3.29 -1.97 18.95
N VAL A 58 -4.54 -1.61 18.61
CA VAL A 58 -5.64 -1.41 19.57
C VAL A 58 -5.96 -2.70 20.33
N ILE A 59 -5.99 -3.86 19.65
CA ILE A 59 -6.23 -5.17 20.29
C ILE A 59 -5.11 -5.49 21.29
N ILE A 60 -3.85 -5.29 20.91
CA ILE A 60 -2.68 -5.52 21.78
C ILE A 60 -2.75 -4.58 22.99
N LEU A 61 -3.01 -3.31 22.76
CA LEU A 61 -3.12 -2.30 23.81
C LEU A 61 -4.22 -2.66 24.83
N ASN A 62 -5.41 -3.02 24.35
CA ASN A 62 -6.51 -3.46 25.19
C ASN A 62 -6.16 -4.70 26.03
N ARG A 63 -5.42 -5.65 25.45
CA ARG A 63 -4.93 -6.83 26.17
C ARG A 63 -3.96 -6.45 27.29
N GLU A 64 -3.01 -5.55 27.03
CA GLU A 64 -2.04 -5.11 28.03
C GLU A 64 -2.70 -4.29 29.14
N VAL A 65 -3.65 -3.43 28.81
CA VAL A 65 -4.45 -2.69 29.81
C VAL A 65 -5.22 -3.65 30.73
N ARG A 66 -5.82 -4.72 30.16
CA ARG A 66 -6.49 -5.75 30.96
C ARG A 66 -5.53 -6.47 31.92
N LYS A 67 -4.28 -6.72 31.51
CA LYS A 67 -3.25 -7.30 32.39
C LYS A 67 -2.90 -6.35 33.52
N LEU A 68 -2.66 -5.08 33.23
CA LEU A 68 -2.37 -4.05 34.25
C LEU A 68 -3.49 -3.92 35.27
N ASN A 69 -4.75 -4.00 34.86
CA ASN A 69 -5.89 -3.93 35.77
C ASN A 69 -5.89 -5.00 36.88
N LYS A 70 -5.22 -6.14 36.68
CA LYS A 70 -5.10 -7.18 37.73
C LYS A 70 -4.25 -6.70 38.91
N TYR A 71 -3.37 -5.72 38.68
CA TYR A 71 -2.46 -5.18 39.69
C TYR A 71 -2.97 -3.87 40.29
N LEU A 72 -3.95 -3.21 39.67
CA LEU A 72 -4.46 -1.91 40.08
C LEU A 72 -5.76 -2.05 40.89
N TYR A 73 -5.67 -2.60 42.09
CA TYR A 73 -6.81 -3.01 42.93
C TYR A 73 -7.79 -1.88 43.35
N LYS A 74 -7.48 -0.59 43.15
CA LYS A 74 -8.32 0.54 43.56
C LYS A 74 -8.61 1.61 42.51
N SER A 75 -8.10 1.51 41.29
CA SER A 75 -8.28 2.59 40.30
C SER A 75 -9.13 2.14 39.10
N ARG A 76 -10.43 1.94 39.34
CA ARG A 76 -11.41 1.77 38.24
C ARG A 76 -11.38 2.92 37.23
N SER A 77 -11.00 4.15 37.68
CA SER A 77 -10.98 5.33 36.84
C SER A 77 -9.92 5.30 35.71
N ILE A 78 -8.74 4.72 35.98
CA ILE A 78 -7.63 4.72 34.98
C ILE A 78 -7.99 3.88 33.75
N LYS A 79 -8.69 2.75 33.96
CA LYS A 79 -9.14 1.90 32.85
C LYS A 79 -10.14 2.63 31.94
N ASP A 80 -11.12 3.26 32.55
CA ASP A 80 -12.21 3.89 31.81
C ASP A 80 -11.71 5.17 31.10
N GLU A 81 -10.82 5.92 31.72
CA GLU A 81 -10.14 7.06 31.09
C GLU A 81 -9.23 6.63 29.95
N PHE A 82 -8.48 5.54 30.13
CA PHE A 82 -7.60 5.02 29.10
C PHE A 82 -8.39 4.48 27.90
N LEU A 83 -9.45 3.70 28.13
CA LEU A 83 -10.31 3.22 27.04
C LEU A 83 -11.00 4.36 26.30
N LYS A 84 -11.46 5.41 27.02
CA LYS A 84 -11.97 6.62 26.38
C LYS A 84 -10.91 7.33 25.55
N ALA A 85 -9.67 7.40 26.04
CA ALA A 85 -8.57 7.96 25.26
C ALA A 85 -8.26 7.15 23.99
N VAL A 86 -8.29 5.82 24.07
CA VAL A 86 -8.11 4.93 22.91
C VAL A 86 -9.24 5.13 21.89
N ASP A 87 -10.49 5.24 22.36
CA ASP A 87 -11.65 5.50 21.48
C ASP A 87 -11.60 6.88 20.82
N GLN A 88 -10.82 7.81 21.38
CA GLN A 88 -10.59 9.16 20.84
C GLN A 88 -9.36 9.25 19.93
N ILE A 89 -8.54 8.19 19.84
CA ILE A 89 -7.41 8.17 18.91
C ILE A 89 -7.96 8.18 17.50
N ASN A 90 -7.83 9.32 16.84
CA ASN A 90 -8.07 9.42 15.41
C ASN A 90 -6.96 8.66 14.68
N PHE A 91 -7.36 7.85 13.74
CA PHE A 91 -6.41 7.15 12.87
C PHE A 91 -5.90 8.14 11.81
N ASP A 92 -4.81 8.84 12.14
CA ASP A 92 -4.31 9.95 11.32
C ASP A 92 -3.44 9.49 10.15
N GLU A 93 -2.94 8.24 10.13
CA GLU A 93 -2.03 7.76 9.09
C GLU A 93 -2.67 7.72 7.70
N ILE A 94 -3.97 7.40 7.59
CA ILE A 94 -4.69 7.50 6.31
C ILE A 94 -4.80 8.96 5.88
N ASN A 95 -5.05 9.86 6.81
CA ASN A 95 -5.13 11.29 6.53
C ASN A 95 -3.76 11.83 6.10
N GLU A 96 -2.68 11.38 6.73
CA GLU A 96 -1.30 11.72 6.34
C GLU A 96 -0.98 11.23 4.92
N PHE A 97 -1.38 10.01 4.58
CA PHE A 97 -1.21 9.46 3.24
C PHE A 97 -2.01 10.23 2.18
N ASN A 98 -3.28 10.51 2.45
CA ASN A 98 -4.13 11.30 1.56
C ASN A 98 -3.60 12.73 1.41
N TYR A 99 -3.13 13.35 2.51
CA TYR A 99 -2.47 14.65 2.45
C TYR A 99 -1.22 14.64 1.57
N TRP A 100 -0.40 13.57 1.64
CA TRP A 100 0.76 13.41 0.78
C TRP A 100 0.36 13.29 -0.70
N ILE A 101 -0.69 12.51 -0.99
CA ILE A 101 -1.27 12.38 -2.33
C ILE A 101 -1.70 13.75 -2.87
N ASP A 102 -2.50 14.49 -2.10
CA ASP A 102 -3.05 15.78 -2.51
C ASP A 102 -1.94 16.83 -2.69
N LYS A 103 -1.01 16.89 -1.74
CA LYS A 103 0.09 17.87 -1.73
C LYS A 103 1.01 17.73 -2.94
N TYR A 104 1.28 16.51 -3.36
CA TYR A 104 2.20 16.21 -4.47
C TYR A 104 1.46 15.82 -5.75
N GLN A 105 0.13 15.98 -5.77
CA GLN A 105 -0.73 15.71 -6.93
C GLN A 105 -0.51 14.30 -7.51
N ILE A 106 -0.34 13.32 -6.61
CA ILE A 106 -0.13 11.93 -6.99
C ILE A 106 -1.39 11.40 -7.65
N GLN A 107 -1.24 10.81 -8.82
CA GLN A 107 -2.36 10.22 -9.54
C GLN A 107 -2.75 8.88 -8.89
N VAL A 108 -4.00 8.76 -8.47
CA VAL A 108 -4.55 7.52 -7.91
C VAL A 108 -5.64 7.00 -8.84
N ALA A 109 -5.57 5.74 -9.22
CA ALA A 109 -6.66 5.10 -9.96
C ALA A 109 -7.89 4.96 -9.04
N THR A 110 -9.03 5.49 -9.49
CA THR A 110 -10.29 5.48 -8.73
C THR A 110 -11.09 4.19 -8.88
N ASN A 111 -10.78 3.40 -9.88
CA ASN A 111 -11.44 2.13 -10.19
C ASN A 111 -10.47 1.17 -10.88
N LEU A 112 -10.76 -0.10 -10.75
CA LEU A 112 -10.05 -1.15 -11.48
C LEU A 112 -10.65 -1.27 -12.89
N ASP A 113 -9.98 -0.69 -13.87
CA ASP A 113 -10.34 -0.82 -15.28
C ASP A 113 -9.60 -2.02 -15.91
N LEU A 114 -9.99 -3.22 -15.51
CA LEU A 114 -9.38 -4.47 -15.97
C LEU A 114 -10.43 -5.56 -16.10
N ASP A 115 -10.35 -6.37 -17.18
CA ASP A 115 -11.15 -7.58 -17.30
C ASP A 115 -10.60 -8.67 -16.35
N PRO A 116 -11.36 -9.11 -15.34
CA PRO A 116 -10.92 -10.15 -14.42
C PRO A 116 -10.60 -11.48 -15.12
N THR A 117 -11.12 -11.71 -16.31
CA THR A 117 -10.89 -12.94 -17.09
C THR A 117 -9.41 -13.13 -17.41
N VAL A 118 -8.67 -12.03 -17.63
CA VAL A 118 -7.22 -12.09 -17.91
C VAL A 118 -6.47 -12.63 -16.69
N VAL A 119 -6.75 -12.07 -15.51
CA VAL A 119 -6.16 -12.48 -14.23
C VAL A 119 -6.48 -13.94 -13.92
N LEU A 120 -7.75 -14.35 -14.10
CA LEU A 120 -8.18 -15.72 -13.87
C LEU A 120 -7.54 -16.70 -14.86
N THR A 121 -7.35 -16.29 -16.11
CA THR A 121 -6.65 -17.11 -17.11
C THR A 121 -5.22 -17.39 -16.68
N ASP A 122 -4.50 -16.37 -16.23
CA ASP A 122 -3.13 -16.54 -15.73
C ASP A 122 -3.08 -17.35 -14.43
N TYR A 123 -4.05 -17.18 -13.53
CA TYR A 123 -4.22 -18.01 -12.34
C TYR A 123 -4.36 -19.51 -12.65
N PHE A 124 -5.19 -19.86 -13.62
CA PHE A 124 -5.38 -21.26 -14.02
C PHE A 124 -4.19 -21.83 -14.79
N ASN A 125 -3.42 -20.99 -15.48
CA ASN A 125 -2.26 -21.40 -16.25
C ASN A 125 -0.93 -21.30 -15.46
N GLY A 126 -0.94 -20.72 -14.26
CA GLY A 126 0.25 -20.52 -13.43
C GLY A 126 1.30 -19.63 -14.09
N LYS A 127 0.86 -18.63 -14.87
CA LYS A 127 1.78 -17.65 -15.44
C LYS A 127 2.24 -16.66 -14.38
N LEU A 128 3.43 -16.08 -14.59
CA LEU A 128 3.89 -15.01 -13.70
C LEU A 128 2.85 -13.87 -13.60
N PRO A 129 2.67 -13.28 -12.40
CA PRO A 129 3.47 -13.43 -11.18
C PRO A 129 3.13 -14.65 -10.30
N TYR A 130 2.22 -15.54 -10.71
CA TYR A 130 1.85 -16.70 -9.90
C TYR A 130 3.03 -17.63 -9.63
N ARG A 131 3.20 -18.05 -8.36
CA ARG A 131 4.22 -19.00 -7.91
C ARG A 131 3.94 -20.42 -8.39
N SER A 132 2.69 -20.77 -8.56
CA SER A 132 2.21 -22.07 -8.98
C SER A 132 0.78 -21.97 -9.52
N LEU A 133 0.32 -23.05 -10.13
CA LEU A 133 -1.07 -23.19 -10.55
C LEU A 133 -2.01 -22.94 -9.35
N LYS A 134 -3.03 -22.11 -9.56
CA LYS A 134 -4.08 -21.82 -8.57
C LYS A 134 -3.58 -21.26 -7.25
N CYS A 135 -2.47 -20.52 -7.24
CA CYS A 135 -1.99 -19.82 -6.06
C CYS A 135 -2.85 -18.57 -5.80
N ARG A 136 -3.74 -18.64 -4.82
CA ARG A 136 -4.69 -17.54 -4.51
C ARG A 136 -4.00 -16.31 -3.92
N GLU A 137 -2.89 -16.53 -3.22
CA GLU A 137 -2.14 -15.46 -2.58
C GLU A 137 -1.53 -14.47 -3.58
N ASP A 138 -1.26 -14.94 -4.80
CA ASP A 138 -0.65 -14.13 -5.86
C ASP A 138 -1.71 -13.44 -6.76
N ILE A 139 -3.01 -13.56 -6.44
CA ILE A 139 -4.08 -12.89 -7.21
C ILE A 139 -3.91 -11.36 -7.20
N PRO A 140 -3.67 -10.69 -6.06
CA PRO A 140 -3.42 -9.25 -6.05
C PRO A 140 -2.24 -8.86 -6.95
N ASP A 141 -1.13 -9.59 -6.88
CA ASP A 141 0.06 -9.33 -7.71
C ASP A 141 -0.25 -9.42 -9.21
N SER A 142 -1.13 -10.35 -9.60
CA SER A 142 -1.56 -10.47 -10.99
C SER A 142 -2.43 -9.29 -11.42
N PHE A 143 -3.31 -8.80 -10.55
CA PHE A 143 -4.06 -7.56 -10.84
C PHE A 143 -3.12 -6.37 -10.97
N ILE A 144 -2.15 -6.20 -10.06
CA ILE A 144 -1.14 -5.15 -10.13
C ILE A 144 -0.37 -5.23 -11.45
N HIS A 145 0.09 -6.44 -11.83
CA HIS A 145 0.80 -6.64 -13.09
C HIS A 145 -0.01 -6.16 -14.29
N HIS A 146 -1.24 -6.62 -14.43
CA HIS A 146 -2.07 -6.27 -15.58
C HIS A 146 -2.49 -4.79 -15.58
N GLU A 147 -2.73 -4.19 -14.40
CA GLU A 147 -3.05 -2.78 -14.27
C GLU A 147 -1.87 -1.90 -14.73
N ILE A 148 -0.65 -2.23 -14.30
CA ILE A 148 0.58 -1.53 -14.70
C ILE A 148 0.84 -1.70 -16.21
N MET A 149 0.66 -2.92 -16.75
CA MET A 149 0.82 -3.17 -18.18
C MET A 149 -0.15 -2.32 -19.01
N LYS A 150 -1.43 -2.32 -18.63
CA LYS A 150 -2.45 -1.50 -19.31
C LYS A 150 -2.12 -0.01 -19.22
N TYR A 151 -1.72 0.47 -18.05
CA TYR A 151 -1.31 1.87 -17.87
C TYR A 151 -0.11 2.22 -18.76
N SER A 152 0.89 1.35 -18.85
CA SER A 152 2.05 1.52 -19.74
C SER A 152 1.67 1.63 -21.22
N GLU A 153 0.71 0.82 -21.67
CA GLU A 153 0.22 0.84 -23.05
C GLU A 153 -0.54 2.15 -23.34
N GLN A 154 -1.32 2.64 -22.38
CA GLN A 154 -2.10 3.88 -22.54
C GLN A 154 -1.24 5.12 -22.57
N THR A 155 -0.27 5.23 -21.65
CA THR A 155 0.57 6.42 -21.52
C THR A 155 1.70 6.47 -22.53
N LYS A 156 2.19 5.32 -23.00
CA LYS A 156 3.39 5.15 -23.84
C LYS A 156 4.67 5.75 -23.22
N GLU A 157 4.65 6.05 -21.94
CA GLU A 157 5.76 6.61 -21.18
C GLU A 157 6.61 5.50 -20.54
N GLU A 158 7.83 5.84 -20.17
CA GLU A 158 8.70 4.94 -19.38
C GLU A 158 8.16 4.88 -17.95
N ILE A 159 7.90 3.67 -17.47
CA ILE A 159 7.44 3.41 -16.11
C ILE A 159 8.57 2.79 -15.30
N ILE A 160 8.84 3.35 -14.13
CA ILE A 160 9.74 2.81 -13.13
C ILE A 160 8.87 2.20 -12.03
N PHE A 161 8.88 0.87 -11.92
CA PHE A 161 8.16 0.16 -10.88
C PHE A 161 9.11 -0.23 -9.75
N ILE A 162 8.86 0.29 -8.55
CA ILE A 162 9.69 0.02 -7.37
C ILE A 162 8.95 -0.96 -6.47
N CYS A 163 9.51 -2.15 -6.32
CA CYS A 163 8.92 -3.27 -5.61
C CYS A 163 10.00 -4.13 -4.95
N HIS A 164 9.69 -4.78 -3.83
CA HIS A 164 10.56 -5.77 -3.19
C HIS A 164 10.29 -7.20 -3.68
N ASP A 165 9.13 -7.48 -4.28
CA ASP A 165 8.80 -8.81 -4.78
C ASP A 165 9.50 -9.11 -6.10
N LYS A 166 10.51 -10.00 -6.03
CA LYS A 166 11.31 -10.39 -7.20
C LYS A 166 10.49 -11.11 -8.28
N LYS A 167 9.37 -11.76 -7.95
CA LYS A 167 8.53 -12.47 -8.93
C LYS A 167 7.65 -11.49 -9.68
N LEU A 168 7.08 -10.54 -8.93
CA LEU A 168 6.32 -9.48 -9.56
C LEU A 168 7.23 -8.65 -10.49
N ILE A 169 8.45 -8.31 -10.07
CA ILE A 169 9.45 -7.67 -10.94
C ILE A 169 9.73 -8.54 -12.18
N LYS A 170 9.95 -9.84 -11.99
CA LYS A 170 10.24 -10.78 -13.08
C LYS A 170 9.10 -10.88 -14.10
N SER A 171 7.86 -10.64 -13.68
CA SER A 171 6.71 -10.65 -14.60
C SER A 171 6.74 -9.52 -15.63
N PHE A 172 7.57 -8.49 -15.40
CA PHE A 172 7.77 -7.37 -16.33
C PHE A 172 9.02 -7.53 -17.22
N GLU A 173 9.77 -8.64 -17.10
CA GLU A 173 10.90 -8.90 -18.00
C GLU A 173 10.44 -8.84 -19.48
N ASN A 174 11.22 -8.14 -20.32
CA ASN A 174 10.94 -7.87 -21.73
C ASN A 174 9.78 -6.87 -22.00
N THR A 175 9.37 -6.11 -21.01
CA THR A 175 8.43 -4.99 -21.17
C THR A 175 9.17 -3.64 -21.17
N ARG A 176 8.42 -2.54 -21.25
CA ARG A 176 8.97 -1.17 -21.12
C ARG A 176 9.01 -0.70 -19.65
N ILE A 177 8.74 -1.57 -18.71
CA ILE A 177 8.71 -1.28 -17.28
C ILE A 177 10.07 -1.69 -16.70
N SER A 178 10.73 -0.77 -16.02
CA SER A 178 12.04 -0.92 -15.40
C SER A 178 11.96 -0.87 -13.88
#